data_e0a2a553bde260248d09671ad9206047
#
_entry.id   e0a2a553bde260248d09671ad9206047
#
_cell.length_a   1.000
_cell.length_b   1.000
_cell.length_c   1.000
_cell.angle_alpha   90.00
_cell.angle_beta   90.00
_cell.angle_gamma   90.00
#
_symmetry.space_group_name_H-M   'P 1'
#
loop_
_entity.id
_entity.type
_entity.pdbx_description
1 polymer ?
#
loop_
_entity_poly.entity_id
_entity_poly.type
_entity_poly.pdbx_seq_one_letter_code
_entity_poly.pdbx_strand_id
1 'polypeptide(L)'
;VNVLQAVYEYPPKLSRAERQVKAAHDIEEHRKMQRNMYKNILLGVVIIIIGAVFASAVFAKTLLILLGACNCSVGGLMYWYYSLSRDADVYTRIYEDHIEHSQRMGLSKSYLHICLYYDEIEKSYQTNKGRLVCVLKKVEKSSFVVKDKEGREKAFVPEDGMIALS
;
A
#
# COMPACT_ATOMS: atom_id res chain seq x y z
N VAL A 1 11.17 -28.01 18.99
CA VAL A 1 11.29 -27.02 17.91
C VAL A 1 11.35 -25.67 18.59
N ASN A 2 12.56 -25.08 18.70
CA ASN A 2 12.70 -23.71 19.18
C ASN A 2 12.04 -22.79 18.15
N VAL A 3 10.91 -22.21 18.51
CA VAL A 3 10.29 -21.14 17.69
C VAL A 3 11.18 -19.91 17.88
N LEU A 4 11.94 -19.55 16.86
CA LEU A 4 12.73 -18.32 16.85
C LEU A 4 11.76 -17.15 17.09
N GLN A 5 11.94 -16.45 18.18
CA GLN A 5 11.13 -15.29 18.50
C GLN A 5 11.77 -14.07 17.86
N ALA A 6 10.99 -13.27 17.12
CA ALA A 6 11.49 -12.04 16.54
C ALA A 6 11.96 -11.08 17.64
N VAL A 7 13.14 -10.51 17.47
CA VAL A 7 13.70 -9.49 18.37
C VAL A 7 12.92 -8.17 18.21
N TYR A 8 12.45 -7.91 17.00
CA TYR A 8 11.63 -6.72 16.69
C TYR A 8 10.59 -7.09 15.63
N GLU A 9 9.37 -6.59 15.78
CA GLU A 9 8.27 -6.77 14.82
C GLU A 9 7.54 -5.45 14.58
N TYR A 10 7.38 -5.08 13.30
CA TYR A 10 6.58 -3.93 12.90
C TYR A 10 5.56 -4.36 11.81
N PRO A 11 4.30 -4.03 11.90
CA PRO A 11 3.68 -3.41 13.09
C PRO A 11 3.74 -4.34 14.31
N PRO A 12 3.81 -3.77 15.52
CA PRO A 12 3.92 -4.59 16.73
C PRO A 12 2.70 -5.50 16.90
N LYS A 13 2.90 -6.67 17.50
CA LYS A 13 1.79 -7.57 17.81
C LYS A 13 0.85 -6.89 18.79
N LEU A 14 -0.34 -6.54 18.32
CA LEU A 14 -1.38 -5.95 19.13
C LEU A 14 -2.03 -7.02 20.02
N SER A 15 -2.32 -6.67 21.26
CA SER A 15 -3.16 -7.47 22.14
C SER A 15 -4.55 -7.68 21.53
N ARG A 16 -5.33 -8.62 22.07
CA ARG A 16 -6.70 -8.88 21.58
C ARG A 16 -7.59 -7.63 21.66
N ALA A 17 -7.46 -6.87 22.77
CA ALA A 17 -8.23 -5.63 22.98
C ALA A 17 -7.82 -4.55 21.98
N GLU A 18 -6.52 -4.33 21.77
CA GLU A 18 -6.02 -3.34 20.80
C GLU A 18 -6.40 -3.70 19.37
N ARG A 19 -6.40 -4.99 18.99
CA ARG A 19 -6.88 -5.45 17.67
C ARG A 19 -8.36 -5.12 17.47
N GLN A 20 -9.20 -5.28 18.49
CA GLN A 20 -10.63 -4.94 18.41
C GLN A 20 -10.83 -3.44 18.24
N VAL A 21 -10.10 -2.61 19.00
CA VAL A 21 -10.15 -1.15 18.90
C VAL A 21 -9.69 -0.69 17.52
N LYS A 22 -8.56 -1.23 17.02
CA LYS A 22 -8.05 -0.93 15.69
C LYS A 22 -9.04 -1.32 14.61
N ALA A 23 -9.63 -2.52 14.68
CA ALA A 23 -10.63 -2.96 13.71
C ALA A 23 -11.88 -2.06 13.71
N ALA A 24 -12.34 -1.62 14.87
CA ALA A 24 -13.46 -0.68 14.97
C ALA A 24 -13.13 0.68 14.36
N HIS A 25 -11.92 1.21 14.65
CA HIS A 25 -11.42 2.45 14.08
C HIS A 25 -11.31 2.38 12.55
N ASP A 26 -10.74 1.29 12.03
CA ASP A 26 -10.60 1.05 10.59
C ASP A 26 -11.97 1.00 9.88
N ILE A 27 -12.99 0.40 10.51
CA ILE A 27 -14.36 0.36 9.98
C ILE A 27 -14.95 1.77 9.92
N GLU A 28 -14.74 2.57 10.96
CA GLU A 28 -15.25 3.94 11.03
C GLU A 28 -14.57 4.84 9.99
N GLU A 29 -13.25 4.76 9.85
CA GLU A 29 -12.50 5.48 8.81
C GLU A 29 -12.97 5.08 7.42
N HIS A 30 -13.19 3.79 7.17
CA HIS A 30 -13.71 3.31 5.90
C HIS A 30 -15.09 3.90 5.58
N ARG A 31 -16.00 3.90 6.55
CA ARG A 31 -17.33 4.53 6.41
C ARG A 31 -17.23 6.03 6.14
N LYS A 32 -16.33 6.72 6.84
CA LYS A 32 -16.09 8.15 6.63
C LYS A 32 -15.59 8.42 5.22
N MET A 33 -14.62 7.63 4.74
CA MET A 33 -14.08 7.77 3.39
C MET A 33 -15.12 7.48 2.31
N GLN A 34 -15.90 6.39 2.46
CA GLN A 34 -17.02 6.10 1.56
C GLN A 34 -18.03 7.24 1.52
N ARG A 35 -18.43 7.77 2.67
CA ARG A 35 -19.36 8.89 2.75
C ARG A 35 -18.84 10.14 2.04
N ASN A 36 -17.54 10.44 2.17
CA ASN A 36 -16.92 11.57 1.49
C ASN A 36 -16.86 11.35 -0.03
N MET A 37 -16.53 10.12 -0.47
CA MET A 37 -16.59 9.75 -1.89
C MET A 37 -17.99 9.99 -2.47
N TYR A 38 -19.04 9.47 -1.81
CA TYR A 38 -20.42 9.66 -2.28
C TYR A 38 -20.82 11.12 -2.30
N LYS A 39 -20.42 11.93 -1.31
CA LYS A 39 -20.69 13.37 -1.30
C LYS A 39 -20.03 14.07 -2.51
N ASN A 40 -18.78 13.77 -2.81
CA ASN A 40 -18.06 14.36 -3.94
C ASN A 40 -18.68 13.93 -5.28
N ILE A 41 -19.04 12.66 -5.43
CA ILE A 41 -19.72 12.17 -6.64
C ILE A 41 -21.07 12.83 -6.79
N LEU A 42 -21.88 12.89 -5.74
CA LEU A 42 -23.19 13.51 -5.77
C LEU A 42 -23.09 15.00 -6.13
N LEU A 43 -22.16 15.72 -5.50
CA LEU A 43 -21.91 17.13 -5.81
C LEU A 43 -21.49 17.31 -7.28
N GLY A 44 -20.59 16.46 -7.78
CA GLY A 44 -20.15 16.47 -9.17
C GLY A 44 -21.32 16.26 -10.15
N VAL A 45 -22.19 15.28 -9.87
CA VAL A 45 -23.39 15.00 -10.67
C VAL A 45 -24.36 16.19 -10.66
N VAL A 46 -24.58 16.80 -9.51
CA VAL A 46 -25.43 17.99 -9.40
C VAL A 46 -24.87 19.14 -10.24
N ILE A 47 -23.57 19.40 -10.18
CA ILE A 47 -22.91 20.44 -10.98
C ILE A 47 -23.07 20.16 -12.49
N ILE A 48 -22.91 18.90 -12.92
CA ILE A 48 -23.10 18.48 -14.32
C ILE A 48 -24.55 18.78 -14.77
N ILE A 49 -25.55 18.40 -13.97
CA ILE A 49 -26.96 18.61 -14.28
C ILE A 49 -27.25 20.11 -14.39
N ILE A 50 -26.78 20.92 -13.44
CA ILE A 50 -26.92 22.37 -13.47
C ILE A 50 -26.31 22.95 -14.77
N GLY A 51 -25.09 22.55 -15.09
CA GLY A 51 -24.43 22.99 -16.32
C GLY A 51 -25.16 22.57 -17.59
N ALA A 52 -25.69 21.33 -17.62
CA ALA A 52 -26.39 20.81 -18.80
C ALA A 52 -27.73 21.46 -19.03
N VAL A 53 -28.49 21.73 -17.96
CA VAL A 53 -29.89 22.16 -18.03
C VAL A 53 -30.05 23.70 -18.00
N PHE A 54 -29.30 24.36 -17.12
CA PHE A 54 -29.53 25.79 -16.84
C PHE A 54 -28.52 26.73 -17.51
N ALA A 55 -27.34 26.24 -17.91
CA ALA A 55 -26.37 27.11 -18.57
C ALA A 55 -26.76 27.36 -20.05
N SER A 56 -27.05 28.61 -20.38
CA SER A 56 -27.39 29.02 -21.75
C SER A 56 -26.16 29.26 -22.62
N ALA A 57 -25.07 29.79 -22.04
CA ALA A 57 -23.82 30.02 -22.74
C ALA A 57 -23.01 28.73 -22.89
N VAL A 58 -22.57 28.42 -24.11
CA VAL A 58 -21.78 27.19 -24.40
C VAL A 58 -20.53 27.08 -23.51
N PHE A 59 -19.83 28.20 -23.32
CA PHE A 59 -18.62 28.22 -22.46
C PHE A 59 -18.94 27.87 -21.01
N ALA A 60 -19.98 28.48 -20.42
CA ALA A 60 -20.38 28.18 -19.04
C ALA A 60 -20.86 26.75 -18.89
N LYS A 61 -21.59 26.21 -19.86
CA LYS A 61 -22.02 24.82 -19.91
C LYS A 61 -20.83 23.84 -19.88
N THR A 62 -19.86 24.05 -20.76
CA THR A 62 -18.67 23.23 -20.85
C THR A 62 -17.86 23.27 -19.55
N LEU A 63 -17.65 24.47 -18.98
CA LEU A 63 -16.90 24.66 -17.73
C LEU A 63 -17.56 23.93 -16.58
N LEU A 64 -18.87 24.02 -16.39
CA LEU A 64 -19.59 23.33 -15.32
C LEU A 64 -19.56 21.83 -15.48
N ILE A 65 -19.70 21.30 -16.69
CA ILE A 65 -19.58 19.85 -16.94
C ILE A 65 -18.19 19.35 -16.62
N LEU A 66 -17.12 20.04 -17.02
CA LEU A 66 -15.75 19.68 -16.70
C LEU A 66 -15.50 19.74 -15.20
N LEU A 67 -15.95 20.77 -14.50
CA LEU A 67 -15.82 20.92 -13.06
C LEU A 67 -16.51 19.77 -12.31
N GLY A 68 -17.71 19.40 -12.72
CA GLY A 68 -18.45 18.27 -12.14
C GLY A 68 -17.74 16.93 -12.40
N ALA A 69 -17.23 16.71 -13.61
CA ALA A 69 -16.49 15.52 -13.97
C ALA A 69 -15.18 15.40 -13.16
N CYS A 70 -14.44 16.50 -12.98
CA CYS A 70 -13.26 16.55 -12.13
C CYS A 70 -13.61 16.18 -10.68
N ASN A 71 -14.71 16.70 -10.14
CA ASN A 71 -15.10 16.41 -8.76
C ASN A 71 -15.48 14.93 -8.56
N CYS A 72 -16.18 14.32 -9.52
CA CYS A 72 -16.45 12.88 -9.52
C CYS A 72 -15.15 12.06 -9.57
N SER A 73 -14.20 12.45 -10.43
CA SER A 73 -12.91 11.76 -10.58
C SER A 73 -12.06 11.84 -9.32
N VAL A 74 -12.00 13.00 -8.67
CA VAL A 74 -11.29 13.18 -7.40
C VAL A 74 -11.89 12.28 -6.32
N GLY A 75 -13.22 12.23 -6.19
CA GLY A 75 -13.89 11.33 -5.25
C GLY A 75 -13.53 9.85 -5.47
N GLY A 76 -13.55 9.39 -6.71
CA GLY A 76 -13.19 8.04 -7.09
C GLY A 76 -11.70 7.73 -6.82
N LEU A 77 -10.80 8.65 -7.19
CA LEU A 77 -9.36 8.51 -6.97
C LEU A 77 -8.99 8.46 -5.48
N MET A 78 -9.59 9.32 -4.66
CA MET A 78 -9.38 9.32 -3.21
C MET A 78 -9.79 7.99 -2.58
N TYR A 79 -10.96 7.46 -2.96
CA TYR A 79 -11.41 6.16 -2.47
C TYR A 79 -10.51 5.01 -2.94
N TRP A 80 -10.11 5.03 -4.20
CA TRP A 80 -9.19 4.05 -4.76
C TRP A 80 -7.83 4.07 -4.04
N TYR A 81 -7.24 5.26 -3.84
CA TYR A 81 -5.99 5.44 -3.08
C TYR A 81 -6.12 4.92 -1.65
N TYR A 82 -7.21 5.25 -0.97
CA TYR A 82 -7.48 4.76 0.38
C TYR A 82 -7.61 3.23 0.42
N SER A 83 -8.32 2.64 -0.55
CA SER A 83 -8.43 1.18 -0.64
C SER A 83 -7.10 0.49 -0.88
N LEU A 84 -6.15 1.20 -1.51
CA LEU A 84 -4.79 0.72 -1.75
C LEU A 84 -3.90 0.82 -0.50
N SER A 85 -4.05 1.86 0.31
CA SER A 85 -3.21 2.10 1.49
C SER A 85 -3.51 1.17 2.67
N ARG A 86 -4.60 0.40 2.59
CA ARG A 86 -5.09 -0.45 3.67
C ARG A 86 -4.55 -1.89 3.62
N ASP A 87 -3.28 -2.06 3.41
CA ASP A 87 -2.70 -3.39 3.27
C ASP A 87 -2.19 -3.96 4.61
N ALA A 88 -2.82 -5.06 5.05
CA ALA A 88 -2.46 -5.79 6.26
C ALA A 88 -1.20 -6.66 6.11
N ASP A 89 -0.69 -6.80 4.88
CA ASP A 89 0.39 -7.75 4.55
C ASP A 89 1.78 -7.10 4.50
N VAL A 90 1.89 -5.80 4.89
CA VAL A 90 3.18 -5.12 5.02
C VAL A 90 3.68 -5.28 6.45
N TYR A 91 4.81 -5.95 6.59
CA TYR A 91 5.44 -6.16 7.90
C TYR A 91 6.96 -6.24 7.79
N THR A 92 7.63 -6.01 8.91
CA THR A 92 9.06 -6.24 9.09
C THR A 92 9.26 -6.97 10.41
N ARG A 93 9.97 -8.09 10.37
CA ARG A 93 10.38 -8.86 11.54
C ARG A 93 11.88 -9.03 11.51
N ILE A 94 12.52 -8.69 12.59
CA ILE A 94 13.97 -8.80 12.75
C ILE A 94 14.24 -9.95 13.71
N TYR A 95 15.00 -10.92 13.25
CA TYR A 95 15.49 -12.04 14.03
C TYR A 95 16.99 -11.88 14.30
N GLU A 96 17.58 -12.75 15.06
CA GLU A 96 19.01 -12.70 15.37
C GLU A 96 19.90 -12.95 14.15
N ASP A 97 19.43 -13.75 13.20
CA ASP A 97 20.19 -14.21 12.02
C ASP A 97 19.64 -13.71 10.68
N HIS A 98 18.40 -13.23 10.64
CA HIS A 98 17.77 -12.78 9.39
C HIS A 98 16.70 -11.70 9.62
N ILE A 99 16.26 -11.09 8.51
CA ILE A 99 15.10 -10.17 8.46
C ILE A 99 14.05 -10.80 7.55
N GLU A 100 12.80 -10.81 8.02
CA GLU A 100 11.62 -10.98 7.18
C GLU A 100 10.97 -9.64 6.91
N HIS A 101 10.76 -9.33 5.65
CA HIS A 101 10.10 -8.10 5.24
C HIS A 101 9.07 -8.40 4.15
N SER A 102 7.90 -7.82 4.26
CA SER A 102 6.87 -7.88 3.24
C SER A 102 6.53 -6.47 2.80
N GLN A 103 6.66 -6.20 1.52
CA GLN A 103 6.34 -4.91 0.94
C GLN A 103 5.45 -5.05 -0.28
N ARG A 104 4.64 -4.04 -0.53
CA ARG A 104 3.79 -4.00 -1.70
C ARG A 104 4.58 -3.65 -2.96
N MET A 105 4.29 -4.32 -4.07
CA MET A 105 4.90 -4.03 -5.37
C MET A 105 4.05 -3.01 -6.16
N GLY A 106 4.45 -1.74 -6.08
CA GLY A 106 3.82 -0.66 -6.84
C GLY A 106 2.32 -0.51 -6.58
N LEU A 107 1.52 -0.33 -7.63
CA LEU A 107 0.06 -0.19 -7.58
C LEU A 107 -0.68 -1.55 -7.67
N SER A 108 0.04 -2.64 -7.83
CA SER A 108 -0.55 -3.99 -7.87
C SER A 108 -0.95 -4.44 -6.47
N LYS A 109 -1.83 -5.44 -6.38
CA LYS A 109 -2.12 -6.15 -5.13
C LYS A 109 -1.17 -7.33 -4.91
N SER A 110 0.06 -7.21 -5.40
CA SER A 110 1.11 -8.19 -5.22
C SER A 110 2.09 -7.71 -4.15
N TYR A 111 2.58 -8.66 -3.37
CA TYR A 111 3.51 -8.41 -2.27
C TYR A 111 4.82 -9.13 -2.55
N LEU A 112 5.92 -8.44 -2.28
CA LEU A 112 7.24 -9.05 -2.26
C LEU A 112 7.56 -9.44 -0.83
N HIS A 113 7.65 -10.73 -0.57
CA HIS A 113 8.11 -11.29 0.69
C HIS A 113 9.60 -11.57 0.57
N ILE A 114 10.35 -11.02 1.51
CA ILE A 114 11.80 -11.08 1.57
C ILE A 114 12.17 -11.77 2.87
N CYS A 115 12.95 -12.84 2.79
CA CYS A 115 13.67 -13.40 3.92
C CYS A 115 15.15 -13.23 3.62
N LEU A 116 15.86 -12.39 4.38
CA LEU A 116 17.23 -11.98 4.11
C LEU A 116 18.14 -12.32 5.27
N TYR A 117 19.09 -13.22 5.05
CA TYR A 117 20.08 -13.62 6.05
C TYR A 117 21.26 -12.66 6.10
N TYR A 118 21.69 -12.28 7.32
CA TYR A 118 22.77 -11.29 7.51
C TYR A 118 24.12 -11.77 6.98
N ASP A 119 24.39 -13.06 7.03
CA ASP A 119 25.63 -13.65 6.53
C ASP A 119 25.76 -13.61 5.01
N GLU A 120 24.67 -13.35 4.30
CA GLU A 120 24.64 -13.18 2.84
C GLU A 120 24.74 -11.70 2.39
N ILE A 121 24.66 -10.74 3.31
CA ILE A 121 24.80 -9.32 3.00
C ILE A 121 26.30 -8.98 2.92
N GLU A 122 26.71 -8.39 1.78
CA GLU A 122 28.04 -7.84 1.60
C GLU A 122 28.14 -6.44 2.20
N LYS A 123 27.16 -5.59 1.88
CA LYS A 123 27.04 -4.24 2.40
C LYS A 123 25.60 -3.76 2.39
N SER A 124 25.30 -2.79 3.23
CA SER A 124 24.03 -2.10 3.24
C SER A 124 24.24 -0.60 3.31
N TYR A 125 23.33 0.15 2.70
CA TYR A 125 23.33 1.61 2.74
C TYR A 125 21.92 2.16 2.67
N GLN A 126 21.73 3.35 3.21
CA GLN A 126 20.47 4.04 3.14
C GLN A 126 20.48 5.03 1.97
N THR A 127 19.44 4.99 1.16
CA THR A 127 19.26 5.96 0.07
C THR A 127 18.78 7.31 0.62
N ASN A 128 18.91 8.38 -0.17
CA ASN A 128 18.41 9.72 0.17
C ASN A 128 16.89 9.76 0.43
N LYS A 129 16.15 8.72 -0.01
CA LYS A 129 14.71 8.55 0.24
C LYS A 129 14.40 7.72 1.48
N GLY A 130 15.39 7.40 2.29
CA GLY A 130 15.24 6.62 3.52
C GLY A 130 15.12 5.10 3.33
N ARG A 131 15.22 4.57 2.11
CA ARG A 131 15.17 3.13 1.86
C ARG A 131 16.49 2.47 2.20
N LEU A 132 16.43 1.33 2.86
CA LEU A 132 17.60 0.49 3.10
C LEU A 132 17.83 -0.39 1.86
N VAL A 133 19.01 -0.31 1.28
CA VAL A 133 19.45 -1.17 0.19
C VAL A 133 20.51 -2.13 0.71
N CYS A 134 20.29 -3.42 0.48
CA CYS A 134 21.23 -4.48 0.80
C CYS A 134 21.82 -5.05 -0.48
N VAL A 135 23.15 -5.14 -0.55
CA VAL A 135 23.88 -5.80 -1.63
C VAL A 135 24.27 -7.18 -1.13
N LEU A 136 23.94 -8.19 -1.91
CA LEU A 136 24.16 -9.59 -1.56
C LEU A 136 25.44 -10.08 -2.21
N LYS A 137 26.30 -10.74 -1.44
CA LYS A 137 27.50 -11.43 -1.96
C LYS A 137 27.17 -12.82 -2.51
N LYS A 138 26.10 -13.45 -1.98
CA LYS A 138 25.66 -14.79 -2.31
C LYS A 138 24.20 -14.95 -1.86
N VAL A 139 23.41 -15.71 -2.60
CA VAL A 139 22.03 -16.02 -2.26
C VAL A 139 21.87 -17.52 -2.20
N GLU A 140 21.95 -18.09 -1.00
CA GLU A 140 21.76 -19.52 -0.75
C GLU A 140 20.60 -19.80 0.20
N LYS A 141 20.49 -18.99 1.28
CA LYS A 141 19.49 -19.13 2.33
C LYS A 141 18.36 -18.10 2.16
N SER A 142 18.72 -16.89 1.68
CA SER A 142 17.74 -15.83 1.46
C SER A 142 16.76 -16.18 0.37
N SER A 143 15.51 -15.79 0.56
CA SER A 143 14.44 -16.05 -0.40
C SER A 143 13.64 -14.79 -0.70
N PHE A 144 13.23 -14.68 -1.95
CA PHE A 144 12.46 -13.55 -2.47
C PHE A 144 11.28 -14.11 -3.24
N VAL A 145 10.07 -13.88 -2.75
CA VAL A 145 8.85 -14.45 -3.31
C VAL A 145 7.82 -13.35 -3.54
N VAL A 146 7.35 -13.24 -4.78
CA VAL A 146 6.21 -12.38 -5.11
C VAL A 146 4.94 -13.20 -4.97
N LYS A 147 4.03 -12.73 -4.14
CA LYS A 147 2.70 -13.31 -3.93
C LYS A 147 1.63 -12.41 -4.55
N ASP A 148 0.83 -12.93 -5.44
CA ASP A 148 -0.28 -12.19 -6.05
C ASP A 148 -1.55 -12.23 -5.17
N LYS A 149 -2.58 -11.50 -5.60
CA LYS A 149 -3.88 -11.44 -4.89
C LYS A 149 -4.61 -12.79 -4.82
N GLU A 150 -4.29 -13.73 -5.72
CA GLU A 150 -4.83 -15.09 -5.73
C GLU A 150 -4.01 -16.04 -4.86
N GLY A 151 -2.94 -15.56 -4.23
CA GLY A 151 -2.04 -16.35 -3.39
C GLY A 151 -1.02 -17.18 -4.17
N ARG A 152 -0.89 -16.98 -5.48
CA ARG A 152 0.12 -17.65 -6.29
C ARG A 152 1.49 -17.05 -6.00
N GLU A 153 2.46 -17.90 -5.81
CA GLU A 153 3.83 -17.52 -5.46
C GLU A 153 4.74 -17.67 -6.68
N LYS A 154 5.57 -16.66 -6.90
CA LYS A 154 6.60 -16.66 -7.95
C LYS A 154 7.92 -16.22 -7.34
N ALA A 155 8.97 -17.00 -7.59
CA ALA A 155 10.31 -16.59 -7.19
C ALA A 155 10.70 -15.27 -7.86
N PHE A 156 11.27 -14.37 -7.08
CA PHE A 156 11.83 -13.10 -7.53
C PHE A 156 13.36 -13.19 -7.43
N VAL A 157 14.03 -12.79 -8.48
CA VAL A 157 15.50 -12.72 -8.48
C VAL A 157 15.88 -11.24 -8.42
N PRO A 158 16.60 -10.80 -7.38
CA PRO A 158 17.08 -9.41 -7.30
C PRO A 158 18.00 -9.08 -8.47
N GLU A 159 17.73 -7.97 -9.15
CA GLU A 159 18.62 -7.47 -10.19
C GLU A 159 19.96 -7.02 -9.56
N ASP A 160 21.08 -7.44 -10.16
CA ASP A 160 22.44 -7.13 -9.70
C ASP A 160 22.71 -7.53 -8.21
N GLY A 161 21.97 -8.49 -7.67
CA GLY A 161 22.12 -8.89 -6.28
C GLY A 161 21.74 -7.81 -5.27
N MET A 162 20.98 -6.79 -5.67
CA MET A 162 20.53 -5.70 -4.79
C MET A 162 19.06 -5.82 -4.45
N ILE A 163 18.72 -5.60 -3.18
CA ILE A 163 17.35 -5.57 -2.69
C ILE A 163 17.10 -4.31 -1.87
N ALA A 164 16.01 -3.62 -2.13
CA ALA A 164 15.59 -2.45 -1.38
C ALA A 164 14.43 -2.81 -0.43
N LEU A 165 14.62 -2.50 0.83
CA LEU A 165 13.58 -2.59 1.87
C LEU A 165 12.96 -1.19 2.04
N SER A 166 11.64 -1.08 1.91
CA SER A 166 10.90 0.19 1.91
C SER A 166 9.97 0.34 3.12
#